data_9ab909726448cb04d02dab7ba70667fd
#
_entry.id   9ab909726448cb04d02dab7ba70667fd
#
_cell.length_a   1.000
_cell.length_b   1.000
_cell.length_c   1.000
_cell.angle_alpha   90.00
_cell.angle_beta   90.00
_cell.angle_gamma   90.00
#
_symmetry.space_group_name_H-M   'P 1'
#
loop_
_entity.id
_entity.type
_entity.pdbx_description
1 polymer ?
#
loop_
_entity_poly.entity_id
_entity_poly.type
_entity_poly.pdbx_seq_one_letter_code
_entity_poly.pdbx_strand_id
1 'polypeptide(L)'
;MLEERRVQKAKVSLMRNPKFALLSGILMVGRTSVVENLPTACTNGRDDKFGREFVKELSDPELNFVVAHEAAHKMYRHLTTWTRLHDENPRLANAACDYVINLMLKDLDPTGNVIMMPRFKDGPMKGKPMGLIDDQYRGMNSKQVFDLLKQKQEEDGEGGGDGSGDGEGDGFDEHDWDGAKEMTAEDKKQLARDIDQAIRQGQMAQQKIAGNGAGGLDRELAELMEPKVDWREVLREFVKSTCRAKDASSWRRVNRRFLSAGMYMPSMIGERVGHLVVAVDTSGSVGGKELQEFLSEVKGIAEEVRPEKVDLLYWDSEVAGHEEYSEADVPNIVSSTRPKGGGGTSPSCISTYLQEKKMSPECVIVLTDGYVGGDWGSNWTAPVLWVIVGGNKDVSPIGKTVHVKD
;
A
#
# COMPACT_ATOMS: atom_id res chain seq x y z
N MET A 1 27.51 13.56 24.30
CA MET A 1 27.78 14.78 23.48
C MET A 1 28.67 14.52 22.26
N LEU A 2 29.77 13.76 22.38
CA LEU A 2 30.65 13.46 21.23
C LEU A 2 29.96 12.50 20.26
N GLU A 3 29.31 11.46 20.76
CA GLU A 3 28.64 10.39 20.02
C GLU A 3 27.40 10.95 19.28
N GLU A 4 26.63 11.84 19.90
CA GLU A 4 25.51 12.53 19.26
C GLU A 4 25.99 13.34 18.04
N ARG A 5 27.13 14.02 18.17
CA ARG A 5 27.75 14.77 17.06
C ARG A 5 28.23 13.83 15.95
N ARG A 6 28.73 12.63 16.29
CA ARG A 6 29.15 11.64 15.32
C ARG A 6 27.94 11.12 14.51
N VAL A 7 26.84 10.79 15.18
CA VAL A 7 25.59 10.38 14.50
C VAL A 7 25.06 11.51 13.60
N GLN A 8 25.07 12.77 14.06
CA GLN A 8 24.66 13.90 13.22
C GLN A 8 25.60 14.10 12.02
N LYS A 9 26.91 13.92 12.20
CA LYS A 9 27.89 13.97 11.10
C LYS A 9 27.61 12.88 10.07
N ALA A 10 27.29 11.65 10.50
CA ALA A 10 26.92 10.54 9.63
C ALA A 10 25.66 10.87 8.80
N LYS A 11 24.61 11.40 9.42
CA LYS A 11 23.41 11.87 8.72
C LYS A 11 23.75 12.90 7.64
N VAL A 12 24.52 13.92 7.98
CA VAL A 12 24.92 14.97 7.03
C VAL A 12 25.79 14.40 5.90
N SER A 13 26.67 13.44 6.20
CA SER A 13 27.50 12.76 5.20
C SER A 13 26.63 12.02 4.17
N LEU A 14 25.64 11.26 4.63
CA LEU A 14 24.70 10.53 3.76
C LEU A 14 23.85 11.50 2.92
N MET A 15 23.30 12.55 3.52
CA MET A 15 22.47 13.54 2.82
C MET A 15 23.21 14.24 1.67
N ARG A 16 24.52 14.45 1.81
CA ARG A 16 25.35 15.12 0.81
C ARG A 16 25.84 14.20 -0.30
N ASN A 17 25.77 12.91 -0.09
CA ASN A 17 26.25 11.94 -1.07
C ASN A 17 25.16 11.61 -2.10
N PRO A 18 25.43 11.74 -3.42
CA PRO A 18 24.45 11.47 -4.47
C PRO A 18 23.81 10.09 -4.40
N LYS A 19 24.56 9.06 -3.99
CA LYS A 19 24.09 7.68 -3.88
C LYS A 19 23.04 7.50 -2.79
N PHE A 20 23.13 8.28 -1.71
CA PHE A 20 22.28 8.19 -0.53
C PHE A 20 21.29 9.36 -0.40
N ALA A 21 21.25 10.26 -1.37
CA ALA A 21 20.40 11.45 -1.35
C ALA A 21 18.90 11.11 -1.21
N LEU A 22 18.48 9.92 -1.67
CA LEU A 22 17.13 9.40 -1.46
C LEU A 22 16.76 9.31 0.02
N LEU A 23 17.70 8.95 0.89
CA LEU A 23 17.49 8.85 2.33
C LEU A 23 17.39 10.21 3.03
N SER A 24 17.71 11.34 2.37
CA SER A 24 17.82 12.65 3.00
C SER A 24 16.56 13.09 3.75
N GLY A 25 15.38 12.86 3.17
CA GLY A 25 14.10 13.14 3.83
C GLY A 25 13.86 12.21 5.03
N ILE A 26 14.13 10.91 4.86
CA ILE A 26 13.90 9.87 5.88
C ILE A 26 14.79 10.08 7.11
N LEU A 27 16.03 10.49 6.91
CA LEU A 27 16.97 10.81 7.99
C LEU A 27 16.49 11.95 8.89
N MET A 28 15.51 12.74 8.46
CA MET A 28 14.88 13.81 9.22
C MET A 28 13.56 13.41 9.88
N VAL A 29 13.03 12.20 9.60
CA VAL A 29 11.82 11.69 10.24
C VAL A 29 12.13 11.22 11.65
N GLY A 30 11.30 11.64 12.61
CA GLY A 30 11.42 11.22 14.00
C GLY A 30 12.59 11.87 14.76
N ARG A 31 12.85 11.36 15.94
CA ARG A 31 13.93 11.80 16.83
C ARG A 31 15.07 10.80 16.80
N THR A 32 16.28 11.32 16.88
CA THR A 32 17.50 10.51 17.02
C THR A 32 18.11 10.74 18.36
N SER A 33 18.40 9.69 19.11
CA SER A 33 19.01 9.75 20.44
C SER A 33 20.15 8.75 20.58
N VAL A 34 21.11 9.09 21.44
CA VAL A 34 22.18 8.18 21.87
C VAL A 34 21.90 7.81 23.31
N VAL A 35 21.79 6.52 23.60
CA VAL A 35 21.39 5.97 24.89
C VAL A 35 22.47 5.08 25.47
N GLU A 36 22.50 4.92 26.82
CA GLU A 36 23.63 4.28 27.52
C GLU A 36 23.58 2.74 27.42
N ASN A 37 22.43 2.12 27.56
CA ASN A 37 22.32 0.67 27.78
C ASN A 37 21.80 -0.09 26.53
N LEU A 38 22.03 0.44 25.36
CA LEU A 38 21.67 -0.23 24.09
C LEU A 38 22.96 -0.83 23.50
N PRO A 39 23.00 -2.15 23.20
CA PRO A 39 24.19 -2.80 22.67
C PRO A 39 24.51 -2.40 21.23
N THR A 40 23.51 -1.99 20.46
CA THR A 40 23.59 -1.69 19.02
C THR A 40 22.84 -0.40 18.67
N ALA A 41 22.05 -0.41 17.63
CA ALA A 41 21.09 0.62 17.28
C ALA A 41 19.70 -0.02 17.16
N CYS A 42 18.62 0.76 17.19
CA CYS A 42 17.27 0.30 16.88
C CYS A 42 16.37 1.44 16.44
N THR A 43 15.37 1.12 15.65
CA THR A 43 14.27 2.02 15.32
C THR A 43 12.93 1.39 15.71
N ASN A 44 11.95 2.25 16.07
CA ASN A 44 10.57 1.86 16.21
C ASN A 44 9.73 2.18 14.95
N GLY A 45 10.39 2.48 13.83
CA GLY A 45 9.80 2.93 12.59
C GLY A 45 9.62 4.45 12.49
N ARG A 46 9.81 5.19 13.61
CA ARG A 46 9.77 6.65 13.66
C ARG A 46 11.06 7.21 14.26
N ASP A 47 11.38 6.82 15.47
CA ASP A 47 12.50 7.32 16.26
C ASP A 47 13.67 6.32 16.25
N ASP A 48 14.90 6.83 16.20
CA ASP A 48 16.12 6.05 16.18
C ASP A 48 16.87 6.18 17.49
N LYS A 49 17.34 5.07 18.02
CA LYS A 49 18.18 5.00 19.22
C LYS A 49 19.52 4.33 18.87
N PHE A 50 20.62 4.91 19.32
CA PHE A 50 21.98 4.39 19.09
C PHE A 50 22.67 4.18 20.43
N GLY A 51 23.26 3.00 20.63
CA GLY A 51 24.04 2.70 21.82
C GLY A 51 25.31 3.53 21.88
N ARG A 52 25.58 4.17 23.04
CA ARG A 52 26.74 5.05 23.18
C ARG A 52 28.05 4.32 22.96
N GLU A 53 28.25 3.17 23.58
CA GLU A 53 29.49 2.40 23.44
C GLU A 53 29.62 1.86 22.00
N PHE A 54 28.53 1.40 21.41
CA PHE A 54 28.52 0.95 20.02
C PHE A 54 28.95 2.07 19.06
N VAL A 55 28.40 3.27 19.20
CA VAL A 55 28.81 4.43 18.37
C VAL A 55 30.28 4.79 18.56
N LYS A 56 30.84 4.63 19.76
CA LYS A 56 32.28 4.89 20.02
C LYS A 56 33.17 3.92 19.24
N GLU A 57 32.80 2.68 19.16
CA GLU A 57 33.59 1.63 18.54
C GLU A 57 33.59 1.67 17.02
N LEU A 58 32.54 2.18 16.39
CA LEU A 58 32.40 2.24 14.95
C LEU A 58 33.32 3.27 14.30
N SER A 59 33.92 2.93 13.17
CA SER A 59 34.54 3.89 12.25
C SER A 59 33.45 4.78 11.61
N ASP A 60 33.84 5.90 11.00
CA ASP A 60 32.86 6.78 10.31
C ASP A 60 32.07 6.07 9.20
N PRO A 61 32.67 5.23 8.31
CA PRO A 61 31.91 4.47 7.31
C PRO A 61 30.99 3.40 7.91
N GLU A 62 31.39 2.75 9.01
CA GLU A 62 30.54 1.80 9.73
C GLU A 62 29.35 2.51 10.39
N LEU A 63 29.58 3.67 11.01
CA LEU A 63 28.49 4.46 11.57
C LEU A 63 27.54 4.97 10.49
N ASN A 64 28.06 5.39 9.33
CA ASN A 64 27.23 5.75 8.19
C ASN A 64 26.34 4.58 7.73
N PHE A 65 26.88 3.35 7.72
CA PHE A 65 26.11 2.16 7.40
C PHE A 65 24.96 1.95 8.38
N VAL A 66 25.23 1.96 9.67
CA VAL A 66 24.21 1.77 10.72
C VAL A 66 23.12 2.85 10.61
N VAL A 67 23.50 4.12 10.45
CA VAL A 67 22.53 5.22 10.27
C VAL A 67 21.69 5.04 9.01
N ALA A 68 22.28 4.58 7.91
CA ALA A 68 21.55 4.30 6.66
C ALA A 68 20.62 3.10 6.80
N HIS A 69 21.02 2.07 7.57
CA HIS A 69 20.26 0.88 7.86
C HIS A 69 18.97 1.20 8.64
N GLU A 70 19.08 1.92 9.76
CA GLU A 70 17.88 2.37 10.51
C GLU A 70 16.95 3.24 9.67
N ALA A 71 17.53 4.15 8.88
CA ALA A 71 16.74 4.97 7.96
C ALA A 71 16.02 4.13 6.90
N ALA A 72 16.64 3.04 6.41
CA ALA A 72 16.03 2.15 5.44
C ALA A 72 14.86 1.37 6.06
N HIS A 73 14.94 0.89 7.32
CA HIS A 73 13.80 0.29 8.01
C HIS A 73 12.58 1.21 8.06
N LYS A 74 12.79 2.51 8.30
CA LYS A 74 11.72 3.52 8.23
C LYS A 74 11.20 3.69 6.81
N MET A 75 12.09 3.80 5.83
CA MET A 75 11.74 3.98 4.43
C MET A 75 10.85 2.85 3.90
N TYR A 76 11.20 1.60 4.20
CA TYR A 76 10.43 0.41 3.83
C TYR A 76 9.25 0.14 4.77
N ARG A 77 9.09 0.93 5.84
CA ARG A 77 8.00 0.77 6.84
C ARG A 77 7.96 -0.63 7.44
N HIS A 78 9.10 -1.27 7.63
CA HIS A 78 9.17 -2.66 8.05
C HIS A 78 8.34 -2.92 9.33
N LEU A 79 8.48 -2.09 10.34
CA LEU A 79 7.81 -2.27 11.64
C LEU A 79 6.30 -2.02 11.63
N THR A 80 5.77 -1.38 10.60
CA THR A 80 4.33 -1.13 10.45
C THR A 80 3.66 -2.01 9.39
N THR A 81 4.40 -2.38 8.34
CA THR A 81 3.90 -3.22 7.24
C THR A 81 3.95 -4.70 7.59
N TRP A 82 5.06 -5.16 8.19
CA TRP A 82 5.32 -6.58 8.40
C TRP A 82 5.03 -7.07 9.84
N THR A 83 4.19 -6.34 10.59
CA THR A 83 3.76 -6.73 11.94
C THR A 83 3.25 -8.18 11.99
N ARG A 84 2.51 -8.63 10.96
CA ARG A 84 2.01 -10.00 10.88
C ARG A 84 3.13 -11.04 10.78
N LEU A 85 4.18 -10.78 10.01
CA LEU A 85 5.33 -11.68 9.92
C LEU A 85 6.07 -11.76 11.25
N HIS A 86 6.21 -10.62 11.93
CA HIS A 86 6.78 -10.56 13.26
C HIS A 86 5.94 -11.33 14.29
N ASP A 87 4.61 -11.23 14.24
CA ASP A 87 3.72 -11.98 15.15
C ASP A 87 3.80 -13.50 14.90
N GLU A 88 4.09 -13.92 13.65
CA GLU A 88 4.28 -15.32 13.28
C GLU A 88 5.65 -15.86 13.73
N ASN A 89 6.73 -15.17 13.40
CA ASN A 89 8.10 -15.50 13.82
C ASN A 89 8.97 -14.24 13.86
N PRO A 90 9.19 -13.65 15.05
CA PRO A 90 9.95 -12.42 15.22
C PRO A 90 11.36 -12.49 14.64
N ARG A 91 12.05 -13.59 14.88
CA ARG A 91 13.44 -13.77 14.45
C ARG A 91 13.57 -13.83 12.92
N LEU A 92 12.71 -14.59 12.26
CA LEU A 92 12.71 -14.67 10.80
C LEU A 92 12.26 -13.35 10.16
N ALA A 93 11.32 -12.62 10.77
CA ALA A 93 10.87 -11.32 10.27
C ALA A 93 12.01 -10.29 10.30
N ASN A 94 12.75 -10.20 11.41
CA ASN A 94 13.93 -9.33 11.51
C ASN A 94 14.97 -9.70 10.46
N ALA A 95 15.35 -10.98 10.39
CA ALA A 95 16.35 -11.46 9.44
C ALA A 95 15.95 -11.17 7.98
N ALA A 96 14.68 -11.36 7.63
CA ALA A 96 14.18 -11.08 6.28
C ALA A 96 14.28 -9.60 5.91
N CYS A 97 13.91 -8.72 6.83
CA CYS A 97 14.03 -7.26 6.64
C CYS A 97 15.50 -6.83 6.49
N ASP A 98 16.38 -7.40 7.30
CA ASP A 98 17.81 -7.10 7.28
C ASP A 98 18.50 -7.54 6.00
N TYR A 99 18.19 -8.74 5.49
CA TYR A 99 18.73 -9.21 4.20
C TYR A 99 18.40 -8.23 3.08
N VAL A 100 17.16 -7.77 2.99
CA VAL A 100 16.72 -6.83 1.95
C VAL A 100 17.48 -5.51 2.05
N ILE A 101 17.53 -4.91 3.26
CA ILE A 101 18.22 -3.63 3.46
C ILE A 101 19.72 -3.75 3.24
N ASN A 102 20.36 -4.76 3.79
CA ASN A 102 21.81 -4.92 3.70
C ASN A 102 22.27 -5.12 2.26
N LEU A 103 21.50 -5.87 1.45
CA LEU A 103 21.76 -6.02 0.01
C LEU A 103 21.58 -4.69 -0.74
N MET A 104 20.51 -3.97 -0.48
CA MET A 104 20.26 -2.65 -1.06
C MET A 104 21.40 -1.67 -0.74
N LEU A 105 21.83 -1.59 0.52
CA LEU A 105 22.93 -0.72 0.93
C LEU A 105 24.26 -1.13 0.28
N LYS A 106 24.55 -2.44 0.19
CA LYS A 106 25.73 -2.96 -0.52
C LYS A 106 25.73 -2.55 -1.99
N ASP A 107 24.57 -2.56 -2.64
CA ASP A 107 24.43 -2.18 -4.06
C ASP A 107 24.61 -0.67 -4.28
N LEU A 108 24.20 0.14 -3.32
CA LEU A 108 24.44 1.59 -3.38
C LEU A 108 25.92 1.95 -3.26
N ASP A 109 26.69 1.23 -2.46
CA ASP A 109 28.13 1.47 -2.31
C ASP A 109 28.96 0.17 -2.30
N PRO A 110 29.09 -0.50 -3.45
CA PRO A 110 29.84 -1.77 -3.55
C PRO A 110 31.31 -1.67 -3.14
N THR A 111 31.87 -0.46 -3.17
CA THR A 111 33.28 -0.19 -2.83
C THR A 111 33.50 0.05 -1.34
N GLY A 112 32.43 0.31 -0.57
CA GLY A 112 32.53 0.58 0.87
C GLY A 112 33.20 1.91 1.23
N ASN A 113 33.22 2.86 0.30
CA ASN A 113 33.91 4.16 0.52
C ASN A 113 33.11 5.13 1.41
N VAL A 114 31.80 5.02 1.39
CA VAL A 114 30.89 5.92 2.14
C VAL A 114 30.26 5.18 3.31
N ILE A 115 29.79 3.96 3.05
CA ILE A 115 29.21 3.07 4.04
C ILE A 115 29.96 1.73 4.04
N MET A 116 30.16 1.17 5.19
CA MET A 116 30.79 -0.15 5.35
C MET A 116 30.07 -0.93 6.45
N MET A 117 29.62 -2.15 6.13
CA MET A 117 28.98 -3.01 7.12
C MET A 117 29.94 -3.27 8.29
N PRO A 118 29.51 -3.03 9.54
CA PRO A 118 30.34 -3.28 10.73
C PRO A 118 30.81 -4.73 10.79
N ARG A 119 32.00 -4.92 11.39
CA ARG A 119 32.59 -6.26 11.58
C ARG A 119 32.88 -6.50 13.05
N PHE A 120 32.73 -7.73 13.48
CA PHE A 120 33.11 -8.13 14.81
C PHE A 120 34.61 -7.87 15.04
N LYS A 121 34.96 -7.12 16.10
CA LYS A 121 36.32 -6.71 16.40
C LYS A 121 37.06 -7.76 17.22
N ASP A 122 36.31 -8.52 18.03
CA ASP A 122 36.82 -9.49 18.97
C ASP A 122 35.99 -10.79 18.97
N GLY A 123 36.46 -11.81 19.67
CA GLY A 123 35.77 -13.08 19.84
C GLY A 123 35.89 -14.04 18.64
N PRO A 124 35.12 -15.16 18.65
CA PRO A 124 35.16 -16.22 17.61
C PRO A 124 34.75 -15.72 16.23
N MET A 125 33.96 -14.67 16.15
CA MET A 125 33.43 -14.07 14.92
C MET A 125 34.29 -12.91 14.38
N LYS A 126 35.47 -12.67 14.97
CA LYS A 126 36.33 -11.55 14.57
C LYS A 126 36.54 -11.46 13.07
N GLY A 127 36.29 -10.28 12.51
CA GLY A 127 36.42 -10.00 11.08
C GLY A 127 35.23 -10.41 10.21
N LYS A 128 34.27 -11.20 10.72
CA LYS A 128 33.04 -11.47 10.02
C LYS A 128 32.10 -10.26 10.05
N PRO A 129 31.25 -10.06 9.04
CA PRO A 129 30.23 -8.99 9.07
C PRO A 129 29.27 -9.20 10.24
N MET A 130 28.84 -8.14 10.85
CA MET A 130 27.84 -8.20 11.93
C MET A 130 26.42 -8.34 11.37
N GLY A 131 26.15 -7.84 10.15
CA GLY A 131 24.84 -7.89 9.53
C GLY A 131 24.66 -9.11 8.60
N LEU A 132 23.41 -9.48 8.39
CA LEU A 132 23.00 -10.55 7.50
C LEU A 132 23.11 -10.11 6.02
N ILE A 133 23.80 -10.91 5.19
CA ILE A 133 23.94 -10.64 3.78
C ILE A 133 24.09 -11.96 3.00
N ASP A 134 23.21 -12.17 2.02
CA ASP A 134 23.27 -13.31 1.12
C ASP A 134 22.69 -12.92 -0.23
N ASP A 135 23.50 -13.03 -1.27
CA ASP A 135 23.14 -12.62 -2.63
C ASP A 135 21.98 -13.43 -3.24
N GLN A 136 21.62 -14.59 -2.66
CA GLN A 136 20.46 -15.38 -3.10
C GLN A 136 19.14 -14.63 -2.94
N TYR A 137 19.03 -13.70 -1.97
CA TYR A 137 17.84 -12.91 -1.70
C TYR A 137 17.75 -11.60 -2.49
N ARG A 138 18.69 -11.37 -3.40
CA ARG A 138 18.76 -10.15 -4.20
C ARG A 138 17.50 -9.97 -5.07
N GLY A 139 16.88 -8.78 -5.00
CA GLY A 139 15.66 -8.44 -5.74
C GLY A 139 14.38 -9.05 -5.19
N MET A 140 14.45 -9.68 -4.02
CA MET A 140 13.28 -10.16 -3.28
C MET A 140 12.80 -9.09 -2.28
N ASN A 141 11.50 -9.08 -1.98
CA ASN A 141 10.96 -8.29 -0.89
C ASN A 141 11.04 -9.06 0.44
N SER A 142 10.80 -8.35 1.56
CA SER A 142 10.92 -8.92 2.91
C SER A 142 10.02 -10.13 3.14
N LYS A 143 8.82 -10.16 2.52
CA LYS A 143 7.93 -11.33 2.63
C LYS A 143 8.47 -12.56 1.90
N GLN A 144 8.99 -12.37 0.70
CA GLN A 144 9.57 -13.50 -0.08
C GLN A 144 10.76 -14.09 0.64
N VAL A 145 11.62 -13.25 1.23
CA VAL A 145 12.76 -13.71 2.03
C VAL A 145 12.28 -14.47 3.28
N PHE A 146 11.26 -13.93 3.97
CA PHE A 146 10.67 -14.59 5.14
C PHE A 146 10.13 -15.98 4.80
N ASP A 147 9.36 -16.12 3.72
CA ASP A 147 8.80 -17.40 3.29
C ASP A 147 9.90 -18.43 2.97
N LEU A 148 10.99 -18.01 2.31
CA LEU A 148 12.13 -18.87 2.03
C LEU A 148 12.91 -19.29 3.29
N LEU A 149 13.12 -18.36 4.23
CA LEU A 149 13.77 -18.66 5.50
C LEU A 149 12.94 -19.65 6.33
N LYS A 150 11.62 -19.48 6.32
CA LYS A 150 10.70 -20.39 6.99
C LYS A 150 10.75 -21.80 6.39
N GLN A 151 10.70 -21.89 5.06
CA GLN A 151 10.80 -23.16 4.35
C GLN A 151 12.11 -23.88 4.67
N LYS A 152 13.25 -23.19 4.66
CA LYS A 152 14.55 -23.76 5.05
C LYS A 152 14.54 -24.26 6.51
N GLN A 153 13.96 -23.52 7.43
CA GLN A 153 13.84 -23.92 8.83
C GLN A 153 12.99 -25.19 8.98
N GLU A 154 11.92 -25.34 8.18
CA GLU A 154 11.08 -26.53 8.16
C GLU A 154 11.83 -27.74 7.58
N GLU A 155 12.59 -27.56 6.51
CA GLU A 155 13.42 -28.62 5.88
C GLU A 155 14.55 -29.10 6.82
N ASP A 156 15.22 -28.18 7.52
CA ASP A 156 16.29 -28.51 8.49
C ASP A 156 15.72 -29.14 9.78
N GLY A 157 14.45 -28.86 10.15
CA GLY A 157 13.79 -29.41 11.33
C GLY A 157 13.27 -30.84 11.20
N GLU A 158 13.12 -31.41 10.00
CA GLU A 158 12.75 -32.81 9.79
C GLU A 158 13.91 -33.79 10.03
N GLY A 159 15.16 -33.33 10.13
CA GLY A 159 16.32 -34.09 10.50
C GLY A 159 16.57 -34.05 12.01
N GLY A 160 15.84 -34.86 12.79
CA GLY A 160 15.87 -34.90 14.25
C GLY A 160 17.28 -34.87 14.86
N GLY A 161 17.60 -33.82 15.56
CA GLY A 161 18.79 -33.62 16.35
C GLY A 161 18.64 -32.40 17.21
N ASP A 162 18.79 -32.56 18.53
CA ASP A 162 19.01 -31.50 19.52
C ASP A 162 20.13 -30.56 19.00
N GLY A 163 19.73 -29.62 18.18
CA GLY A 163 20.59 -28.65 17.52
C GLY A 163 20.46 -27.32 18.16
N SER A 164 21.32 -27.02 19.14
CA SER A 164 21.94 -25.71 19.19
C SER A 164 22.63 -25.49 17.83
N GLY A 165 21.82 -25.27 16.77
CA GLY A 165 22.32 -24.84 15.50
C GLY A 165 22.97 -23.48 15.74
N ASP A 166 24.29 -23.42 15.55
CA ASP A 166 25.03 -22.22 15.21
C ASP A 166 24.41 -21.65 13.92
N GLY A 167 23.13 -21.29 14.01
CA GLY A 167 22.41 -20.55 12.99
C GLY A 167 23.08 -19.20 12.88
N GLU A 168 23.50 -18.88 11.69
CA GLU A 168 23.89 -17.58 11.21
C GLU A 168 23.23 -16.47 12.04
N GLY A 169 24.09 -15.65 12.66
CA GLY A 169 23.78 -14.80 13.80
C GLY A 169 22.49 -14.01 13.70
N ASP A 170 21.88 -13.78 14.84
CA ASP A 170 20.96 -12.68 15.00
C ASP A 170 21.63 -11.45 14.38
N GLY A 171 20.94 -10.77 13.45
CA GLY A 171 21.44 -9.54 12.88
C GLY A 171 21.94 -8.62 13.99
N PHE A 172 22.82 -7.69 13.69
CA PHE A 172 23.37 -6.80 14.71
C PHE A 172 22.30 -5.85 15.33
N ASP A 173 21.08 -5.96 14.89
CA ASP A 173 20.00 -5.00 15.18
C ASP A 173 18.78 -5.68 15.82
N GLU A 174 18.36 -5.15 16.98
CA GLU A 174 17.10 -5.48 17.62
C GLU A 174 16.13 -4.34 17.36
N HIS A 175 15.11 -4.59 16.51
CA HIS A 175 14.09 -3.59 16.23
C HIS A 175 13.13 -3.41 17.41
N ASP A 176 12.73 -2.16 17.67
CA ASP A 176 11.75 -1.82 18.70
C ASP A 176 10.31 -2.04 18.19
N TRP A 177 9.96 -3.32 17.95
CA TRP A 177 8.62 -3.71 17.51
C TRP A 177 7.53 -3.39 18.54
N ASP A 178 7.86 -3.46 19.82
CA ASP A 178 6.91 -3.13 20.87
C ASP A 178 6.57 -1.64 20.83
N GLY A 179 7.55 -0.77 20.70
CA GLY A 179 7.32 0.65 20.48
C GLY A 179 6.53 0.96 19.21
N ALA A 180 6.69 0.14 18.17
CA ALA A 180 5.88 0.26 16.94
C ALA A 180 4.43 -0.23 17.14
N LYS A 181 4.20 -1.26 17.97
CA LYS A 181 2.87 -1.78 18.30
C LYS A 181 2.07 -0.83 19.17
N GLU A 182 2.72 -0.08 20.07
CA GLU A 182 2.09 0.91 20.95
C GLU A 182 1.51 2.12 20.19
N MET A 183 1.94 2.36 18.94
CA MET A 183 1.39 3.43 18.11
C MET A 183 -0.08 3.18 17.79
N THR A 184 -0.90 4.22 17.93
CA THR A 184 -2.31 4.16 17.51
C THR A 184 -2.44 4.00 16.00
N ALA A 185 -3.59 3.55 15.52
CA ALA A 185 -3.85 3.44 14.07
C ALA A 185 -3.72 4.81 13.35
N GLU A 186 -4.09 5.90 14.02
CA GLU A 186 -3.95 7.25 13.47
C GLU A 186 -2.48 7.67 13.42
N ASP A 187 -1.69 7.37 14.47
CA ASP A 187 -0.23 7.64 14.48
C ASP A 187 0.49 6.87 13.37
N LYS A 188 0.15 5.60 13.14
CA LYS A 188 0.70 4.79 12.04
C LYS A 188 0.33 5.38 10.68
N LYS A 189 -0.90 5.85 10.50
CA LYS A 189 -1.36 6.50 9.28
C LYS A 189 -0.65 7.83 9.03
N GLN A 190 -0.46 8.63 10.09
CA GLN A 190 0.29 9.89 10.00
C GLN A 190 1.76 9.63 9.70
N LEU A 191 2.39 8.66 10.37
CA LEU A 191 3.77 8.26 10.11
C LEU A 191 3.97 7.80 8.66
N ALA A 192 3.03 7.04 8.11
CA ALA A 192 3.07 6.63 6.71
C ALA A 192 3.07 7.83 5.75
N ARG A 193 2.25 8.85 6.01
CA ARG A 193 2.23 10.09 5.21
C ARG A 193 3.54 10.88 5.32
N ASP A 194 4.08 10.96 6.53
CA ASP A 194 5.35 11.66 6.79
C ASP A 194 6.50 10.98 6.04
N ILE A 195 6.54 9.64 6.04
CA ILE A 195 7.51 8.84 5.30
C ILE A 195 7.34 9.04 3.79
N ASP A 196 6.10 9.01 3.25
CA ASP A 196 5.84 9.27 1.83
C ASP A 196 6.34 10.65 1.39
N GLN A 197 6.08 11.65 2.21
CA GLN A 197 6.57 13.00 1.94
C GLN A 197 8.10 13.06 1.98
N ALA A 198 8.72 12.39 2.95
CA ALA A 198 10.17 12.32 3.11
C ALA A 198 10.84 11.62 1.92
N ILE A 199 10.28 10.53 1.41
CA ILE A 199 10.78 9.83 0.21
C ILE A 199 10.70 10.75 -1.01
N ARG A 200 9.58 11.44 -1.22
CA ARG A 200 9.44 12.40 -2.34
C ARG A 200 10.46 13.52 -2.26
N GLN A 201 10.73 14.03 -1.06
CA GLN A 201 11.80 15.02 -0.85
C GLN A 201 13.17 14.45 -1.17
N GLY A 202 13.44 13.21 -0.75
CA GLY A 202 14.66 12.48 -1.09
C GLY A 202 14.84 12.28 -2.60
N GLN A 203 13.80 11.91 -3.32
CA GLN A 203 13.80 11.80 -4.78
C GLN A 203 14.15 13.13 -5.45
N MET A 204 13.53 14.23 -5.01
CA MET A 204 13.85 15.58 -5.53
C MET A 204 15.29 15.97 -5.24
N ALA A 205 15.81 15.62 -4.05
CA ALA A 205 17.22 15.88 -3.70
C ALA A 205 18.16 15.06 -4.59
N GLN A 206 17.86 13.78 -4.79
CA GLN A 206 18.63 12.88 -5.64
C GLN A 206 18.70 13.39 -7.10
N GLN A 207 17.57 13.80 -7.67
CA GLN A 207 17.49 14.36 -9.01
C GLN A 207 18.33 15.63 -9.16
N LYS A 208 18.33 16.51 -8.15
CA LYS A 208 19.12 17.75 -8.16
C LYS A 208 20.62 17.50 -8.05
N ILE A 209 21.05 16.49 -7.30
CA ILE A 209 22.47 16.22 -7.02
C ILE A 209 23.07 15.30 -8.10
N ALA A 210 22.36 14.28 -8.54
CA ALA A 210 22.87 13.23 -9.43
C ALA A 210 22.39 13.38 -10.89
N GLY A 211 21.48 14.30 -11.16
CA GLY A 211 20.87 14.48 -12.49
C GLY A 211 19.84 13.39 -12.83
N ASN A 212 19.28 13.44 -14.05
CA ASN A 212 18.20 12.54 -14.51
C ASN A 212 18.62 11.06 -14.70
N GLY A 213 19.86 10.69 -14.38
CA GLY A 213 20.38 9.32 -14.48
C GLY A 213 20.51 8.61 -13.14
N ALA A 214 20.06 9.21 -12.03
CA ALA A 214 20.02 8.56 -10.72
C ALA A 214 19.02 7.40 -10.75
N GLY A 215 19.44 6.21 -10.30
CA GLY A 215 18.65 4.98 -10.31
C GLY A 215 17.24 5.18 -9.76
N GLY A 216 16.27 4.49 -10.35
CA GLY A 216 14.89 4.48 -9.90
C GLY A 216 14.76 3.89 -8.48
N LEU A 217 13.56 4.01 -7.91
CA LEU A 217 13.18 3.28 -6.71
C LEU A 217 13.31 1.79 -6.97
N ASP A 218 13.74 1.02 -5.97
CA ASP A 218 13.62 -0.42 -6.08
C ASP A 218 12.13 -0.83 -6.10
N ARG A 219 11.89 -2.09 -6.45
CA ARG A 219 10.52 -2.60 -6.65
C ARG A 219 9.66 -2.48 -5.38
N GLU A 220 10.20 -2.88 -4.23
CA GLU A 220 9.46 -2.85 -2.95
C GLU A 220 9.08 -1.41 -2.57
N LEU A 221 10.01 -0.49 -2.72
CA LEU A 221 9.76 0.92 -2.42
C LEU A 221 8.80 1.57 -3.42
N ALA A 222 8.88 1.19 -4.70
CA ALA A 222 7.94 1.66 -5.72
C ALA A 222 6.51 1.18 -5.42
N GLU A 223 6.35 -0.08 -5.01
CA GLU A 223 5.06 -0.65 -4.60
C GLU A 223 4.49 0.05 -3.35
N LEU A 224 5.34 0.39 -2.37
CA LEU A 224 4.93 1.13 -1.18
C LEU A 224 4.52 2.58 -1.48
N MET A 225 5.16 3.21 -2.46
CA MET A 225 4.92 4.60 -2.86
C MET A 225 3.74 4.77 -3.82
N GLU A 226 3.29 3.70 -4.45
CA GLU A 226 2.06 3.78 -5.23
C GLU A 226 0.91 4.24 -4.32
N PRO A 227 0.22 5.35 -4.65
CA PRO A 227 -0.87 5.83 -3.84
C PRO A 227 -1.91 4.71 -3.74
N LYS A 228 -2.04 4.12 -2.56
CA LYS A 228 -3.20 3.29 -2.23
C LYS A 228 -4.37 4.25 -2.14
N VAL A 229 -4.96 4.56 -3.28
CA VAL A 229 -6.25 5.24 -3.31
C VAL A 229 -7.20 4.28 -2.61
N ASP A 230 -7.78 4.72 -1.49
CA ASP A 230 -8.88 3.97 -0.92
C ASP A 230 -10.03 4.04 -1.93
N TRP A 231 -10.09 3.01 -2.78
CA TRP A 231 -11.08 2.90 -3.84
C TRP A 231 -12.51 2.99 -3.28
N ARG A 232 -12.70 2.58 -2.02
CA ARG A 232 -13.97 2.69 -1.30
C ARG A 232 -14.35 4.14 -1.08
N GLU A 233 -13.38 4.99 -0.74
CA GLU A 233 -13.60 6.43 -0.59
C GLU A 233 -13.95 7.08 -1.93
N VAL A 234 -13.24 6.72 -3.00
CA VAL A 234 -13.53 7.21 -4.37
C VAL A 234 -14.89 6.76 -4.85
N LEU A 235 -15.23 5.49 -4.61
CA LEU A 235 -16.53 4.92 -4.96
C LEU A 235 -17.65 5.61 -4.18
N ARG A 236 -17.46 5.80 -2.88
CA ARG A 236 -18.39 6.53 -2.01
C ARG A 236 -18.57 7.97 -2.46
N GLU A 237 -17.49 8.67 -2.78
CA GLU A 237 -17.55 10.04 -3.30
C GLU A 237 -18.25 10.10 -4.66
N PHE A 238 -17.95 9.15 -5.56
CA PHE A 238 -18.60 9.04 -6.87
C PHE A 238 -20.11 8.84 -6.72
N VAL A 239 -20.54 7.86 -5.94
CA VAL A 239 -21.96 7.59 -5.71
C VAL A 239 -22.64 8.81 -5.06
N LYS A 240 -22.07 9.39 -4.00
CA LYS A 240 -22.62 10.60 -3.35
C LYS A 240 -22.68 11.81 -4.28
N SER A 241 -21.74 11.95 -5.21
CA SER A 241 -21.73 13.10 -6.14
C SER A 241 -22.69 12.92 -7.32
N THR A 242 -22.89 11.67 -7.75
CA THR A 242 -23.63 11.31 -8.96
C THR A 242 -25.10 11.01 -8.65
N CYS A 243 -25.33 10.25 -7.57
CA CYS A 243 -26.64 9.70 -7.22
C CYS A 243 -27.41 10.57 -6.20
N ARG A 244 -27.31 11.87 -6.28
CA ARG A 244 -28.16 12.75 -5.46
C ARG A 244 -29.50 12.94 -6.11
N ALA A 245 -30.52 12.19 -5.66
CA ALA A 245 -31.89 12.50 -5.97
C ALA A 245 -32.21 13.95 -5.51
N LYS A 246 -32.84 14.74 -6.38
CA LYS A 246 -33.21 16.14 -6.10
C LYS A 246 -34.65 16.18 -5.58
N ASP A 247 -34.89 15.60 -4.40
CA ASP A 247 -36.26 15.31 -3.96
C ASP A 247 -36.84 16.37 -3.04
N ALA A 248 -36.01 17.22 -2.45
CA ALA A 248 -36.47 18.26 -1.55
C ALA A 248 -36.05 19.66 -2.01
N SER A 249 -36.95 20.61 -1.94
CA SER A 249 -36.65 22.04 -2.17
C SER A 249 -36.12 22.68 -0.87
N SER A 250 -34.95 23.33 -0.96
CA SER A 250 -34.35 24.03 0.18
C SER A 250 -34.06 25.49 -0.14
N TRP A 251 -34.47 26.37 0.78
CA TRP A 251 -34.18 27.80 0.74
C TRP A 251 -32.77 28.14 1.29
N ARG A 252 -32.02 27.14 1.81
CA ARG A 252 -30.63 27.36 2.30
C ARG A 252 -29.65 27.70 1.17
N ARG A 253 -29.94 27.26 -0.05
CA ARG A 253 -29.19 27.63 -1.26
C ARG A 253 -30.16 28.20 -2.30
N VAL A 254 -29.87 29.39 -2.79
CA VAL A 254 -30.65 30.02 -3.85
C VAL A 254 -30.32 29.36 -5.19
N ASN A 255 -31.31 29.10 -6.00
CA ASN A 255 -31.14 28.57 -7.34
C ASN A 255 -30.52 29.65 -8.26
N ARG A 256 -29.21 29.52 -8.52
CA ARG A 256 -28.44 30.50 -9.31
C ARG A 256 -28.99 30.75 -10.71
N ARG A 257 -29.72 29.77 -11.27
CA ARG A 257 -30.28 29.88 -12.62
C ARG A 257 -31.40 30.92 -12.71
N PHE A 258 -32.13 31.13 -11.63
CA PHE A 258 -33.21 32.07 -11.58
C PHE A 258 -32.82 33.41 -10.92
N LEU A 259 -31.64 33.46 -10.31
CA LEU A 259 -31.14 34.69 -9.67
C LEU A 259 -30.89 35.80 -10.70
N SER A 260 -30.43 35.45 -11.90
CA SER A 260 -30.19 36.37 -13.01
C SER A 260 -31.50 37.00 -13.57
N ALA A 261 -32.64 36.34 -13.34
CA ALA A 261 -33.98 36.81 -13.69
C ALA A 261 -34.67 37.53 -12.52
N GLY A 262 -33.94 37.80 -11.41
CA GLY A 262 -34.50 38.47 -10.23
C GLY A 262 -35.47 37.60 -9.41
N MET A 263 -35.56 36.31 -9.69
CA MET A 263 -36.46 35.40 -8.98
C MET A 263 -35.68 34.60 -7.90
N TYR A 264 -36.17 34.73 -6.66
CA TYR A 264 -35.66 33.98 -5.53
C TYR A 264 -36.35 32.60 -5.47
N MET A 265 -35.69 31.56 -5.95
CA MET A 265 -36.24 30.22 -6.01
C MET A 265 -35.38 29.24 -5.17
N PRO A 266 -36.00 28.27 -4.48
CA PRO A 266 -35.23 27.26 -3.74
C PRO A 266 -34.44 26.40 -4.67
N SER A 267 -33.31 25.88 -4.18
CA SER A 267 -32.57 24.79 -4.84
C SER A 267 -33.17 23.46 -4.43
N MET A 268 -33.18 22.50 -5.37
CA MET A 268 -33.49 21.12 -5.05
C MET A 268 -32.26 20.50 -4.35
N ILE A 269 -32.48 19.90 -3.22
CA ILE A 269 -31.46 19.12 -2.46
C ILE A 269 -32.02 17.74 -2.28
N GLY A 270 -31.25 16.73 -2.68
CA GLY A 270 -31.57 15.33 -2.41
C GLY A 270 -30.70 14.82 -1.26
N GLU A 271 -31.29 14.10 -0.34
CA GLU A 271 -30.59 13.39 0.74
C GLU A 271 -30.50 11.88 0.46
N ARG A 272 -31.25 11.36 -0.52
CA ARG A 272 -31.29 9.95 -0.90
C ARG A 272 -30.64 9.71 -2.24
N VAL A 273 -30.07 8.53 -2.40
CA VAL A 273 -29.56 8.00 -3.65
C VAL A 273 -30.69 7.23 -4.30
N GLY A 274 -30.99 7.51 -5.57
CA GLY A 274 -32.05 6.83 -6.27
C GLY A 274 -31.63 5.44 -6.76
N HIS A 275 -31.65 5.23 -8.07
CA HIS A 275 -31.41 3.95 -8.71
C HIS A 275 -29.92 3.74 -9.02
N LEU A 276 -29.31 2.70 -8.45
CA LEU A 276 -27.93 2.28 -8.65
C LEU A 276 -27.89 0.96 -9.43
N VAL A 277 -27.07 0.88 -10.47
CA VAL A 277 -26.75 -0.38 -11.15
C VAL A 277 -25.32 -0.79 -10.79
N VAL A 278 -25.15 -2.03 -10.38
CA VAL A 278 -23.85 -2.66 -10.14
C VAL A 278 -23.71 -3.84 -11.09
N ALA A 279 -22.75 -3.78 -12.00
CA ALA A 279 -22.45 -4.84 -12.95
C ALA A 279 -21.17 -5.57 -12.52
N VAL A 280 -21.29 -6.86 -12.24
CA VAL A 280 -20.20 -7.71 -11.75
C VAL A 280 -19.75 -8.62 -12.88
N ASP A 281 -18.47 -8.56 -13.19
CA ASP A 281 -17.81 -9.46 -14.14
C ASP A 281 -17.80 -10.88 -13.57
N THR A 282 -18.29 -11.79 -14.34
CA THR A 282 -18.33 -13.24 -14.03
C THR A 282 -17.62 -14.05 -15.10
N SER A 283 -16.74 -13.41 -15.89
CA SER A 283 -15.90 -14.10 -16.87
C SER A 283 -14.99 -15.13 -16.19
N GLY A 284 -14.48 -16.07 -16.98
CA GLY A 284 -13.72 -17.20 -16.46
C GLY A 284 -12.39 -16.84 -15.74
N SER A 285 -11.95 -15.59 -15.84
CA SER A 285 -10.77 -15.05 -15.14
C SER A 285 -11.07 -14.58 -13.70
N VAL A 286 -12.34 -14.30 -13.38
CA VAL A 286 -12.75 -13.85 -12.03
C VAL A 286 -13.04 -15.05 -11.14
N GLY A 287 -12.25 -15.20 -10.07
CA GLY A 287 -12.39 -16.29 -9.10
C GLY A 287 -13.53 -16.06 -8.11
N GLY A 288 -14.03 -17.16 -7.52
CA GLY A 288 -15.12 -17.10 -6.53
C GLY A 288 -14.77 -16.28 -5.27
N LYS A 289 -13.50 -16.15 -4.92
CA LYS A 289 -13.01 -15.36 -3.79
C LYS A 289 -13.10 -13.86 -4.10
N GLU A 290 -12.65 -13.45 -5.27
CA GLU A 290 -12.73 -12.06 -5.74
C GLU A 290 -14.18 -11.60 -5.86
N LEU A 291 -15.06 -12.48 -6.37
CA LEU A 291 -16.49 -12.20 -6.45
C LEU A 291 -17.13 -11.99 -5.09
N GLN A 292 -16.73 -12.75 -4.07
CA GLN A 292 -17.24 -12.61 -2.72
C GLN A 292 -16.75 -11.31 -2.05
N GLU A 293 -15.53 -10.90 -2.34
CA GLU A 293 -14.98 -9.60 -1.94
C GLU A 293 -15.75 -8.45 -2.58
N PHE A 294 -16.01 -8.51 -3.89
CA PHE A 294 -16.83 -7.52 -4.60
C PHE A 294 -18.22 -7.34 -3.99
N LEU A 295 -18.91 -8.43 -3.74
CA LEU A 295 -20.26 -8.39 -3.20
C LEU A 295 -20.27 -7.82 -1.76
N SER A 296 -19.25 -8.11 -0.97
CA SER A 296 -19.11 -7.56 0.37
C SER A 296 -18.91 -6.06 0.34
N GLU A 297 -18.14 -5.56 -0.62
CA GLU A 297 -17.91 -4.12 -0.80
C GLU A 297 -19.17 -3.40 -1.34
N VAL A 298 -19.87 -4.01 -2.28
CA VAL A 298 -21.18 -3.49 -2.79
C VAL A 298 -22.16 -3.36 -1.64
N LYS A 299 -22.23 -4.36 -0.76
CA LYS A 299 -23.06 -4.32 0.44
C LYS A 299 -22.68 -3.14 1.34
N GLY A 300 -21.39 -2.99 1.66
CA GLY A 300 -20.91 -1.90 2.51
C GLY A 300 -21.26 -0.52 1.97
N ILE A 301 -21.15 -0.33 0.65
CA ILE A 301 -21.52 0.92 -0.03
C ILE A 301 -23.03 1.14 0.03
N ALA A 302 -23.81 0.11 -0.32
CA ALA A 302 -25.24 0.21 -0.36
C ALA A 302 -25.85 0.46 1.04
N GLU A 303 -25.26 -0.12 2.10
CA GLU A 303 -25.64 0.16 3.48
C GLU A 303 -25.36 1.59 3.91
N GLU A 304 -24.25 2.18 3.41
CA GLU A 304 -23.88 3.56 3.73
C GLU A 304 -24.65 4.58 2.92
N VAL A 305 -24.80 4.35 1.62
CA VAL A 305 -25.44 5.27 0.67
C VAL A 305 -26.96 5.17 0.72
N ARG A 306 -27.50 4.02 1.11
CA ARG A 306 -28.93 3.69 1.21
C ARG A 306 -29.70 4.06 -0.06
N PRO A 307 -29.36 3.42 -1.19
CA PRO A 307 -30.08 3.66 -2.46
C PRO A 307 -31.51 3.14 -2.36
N GLU A 308 -32.44 3.78 -3.05
CA GLU A 308 -33.84 3.29 -3.13
C GLU A 308 -33.94 1.97 -3.85
N LYS A 309 -33.09 1.78 -4.89
CA LYS A 309 -33.03 0.55 -5.68
C LYS A 309 -31.60 0.24 -6.10
N VAL A 310 -31.21 -1.04 -5.99
CA VAL A 310 -29.97 -1.58 -6.54
C VAL A 310 -30.31 -2.69 -7.53
N ASP A 311 -29.89 -2.54 -8.77
CA ASP A 311 -29.91 -3.62 -9.75
C ASP A 311 -28.50 -4.22 -9.87
N LEU A 312 -28.40 -5.50 -9.57
CA LEU A 312 -27.16 -6.27 -9.67
C LEU A 312 -27.19 -7.09 -10.96
N LEU A 313 -26.25 -6.81 -11.85
CA LEU A 313 -26.09 -7.50 -13.14
C LEU A 313 -24.85 -8.38 -13.09
N TYR A 314 -24.98 -9.63 -13.53
CA TYR A 314 -23.87 -10.54 -13.79
C TYR A 314 -23.63 -10.60 -15.29
N TRP A 315 -22.41 -10.34 -15.71
CA TRP A 315 -22.08 -10.24 -17.11
C TRP A 315 -20.76 -10.95 -17.46
N ASP A 316 -20.72 -11.46 -18.69
CA ASP A 316 -19.52 -11.97 -19.35
C ASP A 316 -19.51 -11.47 -20.81
N SER A 317 -19.84 -12.27 -21.79
CA SER A 317 -20.12 -11.83 -23.16
C SER A 317 -21.56 -11.31 -23.33
N GLU A 318 -22.44 -11.63 -22.37
CA GLU A 318 -23.83 -11.16 -22.28
C GLU A 318 -24.20 -10.92 -20.82
N VAL A 319 -25.35 -10.30 -20.54
CA VAL A 319 -25.87 -10.20 -19.17
C VAL A 319 -26.52 -11.51 -18.78
N ALA A 320 -25.77 -12.36 -18.08
CA ALA A 320 -26.19 -13.71 -17.69
C ALA A 320 -27.19 -13.74 -16.53
N GLY A 321 -27.28 -12.66 -15.75
CA GLY A 321 -28.18 -12.55 -14.61
C GLY A 321 -28.51 -11.12 -14.24
N HIS A 322 -29.73 -10.91 -13.71
CA HIS A 322 -30.19 -9.63 -13.18
C HIS A 322 -30.99 -9.89 -11.91
N GLU A 323 -30.61 -9.22 -10.85
CA GLU A 323 -31.26 -9.27 -9.55
C GLU A 323 -31.57 -7.85 -9.07
N GLU A 324 -32.79 -7.66 -8.54
CA GLU A 324 -33.27 -6.37 -8.04
C GLU A 324 -33.32 -6.38 -6.51
N TYR A 325 -32.77 -5.35 -5.87
CA TYR A 325 -32.77 -5.18 -4.42
C TYR A 325 -33.36 -3.82 -4.05
N SER A 326 -34.31 -3.84 -3.12
CA SER A 326 -34.80 -2.62 -2.48
C SER A 326 -33.92 -2.22 -1.29
N GLU A 327 -34.08 -1.02 -0.73
CA GLU A 327 -33.36 -0.56 0.48
C GLU A 327 -33.43 -1.59 1.62
N ALA A 328 -34.56 -2.27 1.80
CA ALA A 328 -34.76 -3.27 2.82
C ALA A 328 -33.97 -4.58 2.59
N ASP A 329 -33.66 -4.90 1.33
CA ASP A 329 -33.01 -6.16 0.92
C ASP A 329 -31.49 -6.04 0.85
N VAL A 330 -30.95 -4.83 0.84
CA VAL A 330 -29.51 -4.54 0.77
C VAL A 330 -28.68 -5.32 1.79
N PRO A 331 -29.08 -5.47 3.08
CA PRO A 331 -28.30 -6.25 4.05
C PRO A 331 -28.11 -7.71 3.65
N ASN A 332 -29.00 -8.25 2.81
CA ASN A 332 -29.01 -9.67 2.41
C ASN A 332 -28.33 -9.93 1.06
N ILE A 333 -27.84 -8.90 0.36
CA ILE A 333 -27.22 -9.01 -0.98
C ILE A 333 -26.21 -10.17 -1.03
N VAL A 334 -25.25 -10.23 -0.10
CA VAL A 334 -24.16 -11.23 -0.13
C VAL A 334 -24.69 -12.66 0.06
N SER A 335 -25.76 -12.84 0.82
CA SER A 335 -26.30 -14.17 1.15
C SER A 335 -27.34 -14.65 0.15
N SER A 336 -28.01 -13.73 -0.55
CA SER A 336 -29.10 -14.05 -1.50
C SER A 336 -28.65 -14.14 -2.95
N THR A 337 -27.54 -13.51 -3.28
CA THR A 337 -27.05 -13.44 -4.65
C THR A 337 -26.52 -14.77 -5.17
N ARG A 338 -26.79 -15.05 -6.45
CA ARG A 338 -26.35 -16.25 -7.16
C ARG A 338 -25.72 -15.89 -8.51
N PRO A 339 -24.41 -15.65 -8.50
CA PRO A 339 -23.67 -15.30 -9.72
C PRO A 339 -23.86 -16.35 -10.82
N LYS A 340 -24.05 -15.87 -12.04
CA LYS A 340 -24.15 -16.70 -13.25
C LYS A 340 -23.18 -16.12 -14.28
N GLY A 341 -22.48 -16.97 -15.00
CA GLY A 341 -21.54 -16.59 -16.05
C GLY A 341 -20.48 -17.65 -16.26
N GLY A 342 -19.37 -17.32 -16.90
CA GLY A 342 -18.25 -18.21 -17.21
C GLY A 342 -17.79 -18.12 -18.67
N GLY A 343 -18.26 -17.13 -19.41
CA GLY A 343 -17.93 -16.88 -20.82
C GLY A 343 -16.74 -15.92 -21.02
N GLY A 344 -16.76 -15.22 -22.14
CA GLY A 344 -15.83 -14.16 -22.49
C GLY A 344 -16.10 -12.86 -21.74
N THR A 345 -15.44 -11.75 -22.14
CA THR A 345 -15.58 -10.45 -21.47
C THR A 345 -15.93 -9.37 -22.50
N SER A 346 -17.16 -8.86 -22.48
CA SER A 346 -17.64 -7.80 -23.37
C SER A 346 -18.56 -6.81 -22.63
N PRO A 347 -18.01 -5.74 -22.03
CA PRO A 347 -18.79 -4.72 -21.32
C PRO A 347 -19.89 -4.03 -22.15
N SER A 348 -19.79 -4.05 -23.47
CA SER A 348 -20.84 -3.53 -24.37
C SER A 348 -22.21 -4.17 -24.11
N CYS A 349 -22.23 -5.40 -23.60
CA CYS A 349 -23.48 -6.09 -23.28
C CYS A 349 -24.27 -5.37 -22.18
N ILE A 350 -23.58 -4.75 -21.22
CA ILE A 350 -24.21 -4.00 -20.12
C ILE A 350 -24.94 -2.79 -20.68
N SER A 351 -24.25 -1.96 -21.48
CA SER A 351 -24.85 -0.75 -22.04
C SER A 351 -26.04 -1.06 -22.96
N THR A 352 -25.94 -2.14 -23.74
CA THR A 352 -27.05 -2.63 -24.61
C THR A 352 -28.23 -3.09 -23.75
N TYR A 353 -27.96 -3.88 -22.71
CA TYR A 353 -28.99 -4.36 -21.78
C TYR A 353 -29.77 -3.24 -21.12
N LEU A 354 -29.05 -2.21 -20.63
CA LEU A 354 -29.66 -1.04 -20.00
C LEU A 354 -30.59 -0.30 -20.96
N GLN A 355 -30.21 -0.19 -22.24
CA GLN A 355 -31.04 0.42 -23.28
C GLN A 355 -32.26 -0.42 -23.62
N GLU A 356 -32.12 -1.72 -23.84
CA GLU A 356 -33.20 -2.65 -24.16
C GLU A 356 -34.24 -2.70 -23.03
N LYS A 357 -33.80 -2.74 -21.80
CA LYS A 357 -34.66 -2.72 -20.60
C LYS A 357 -35.17 -1.32 -20.24
N LYS A 358 -34.76 -0.28 -20.99
CA LYS A 358 -35.10 1.13 -20.73
C LYS A 358 -34.79 1.54 -19.29
N MET A 359 -33.68 1.04 -18.76
CA MET A 359 -33.20 1.38 -17.41
C MET A 359 -32.55 2.75 -17.47
N SER A 360 -32.87 3.59 -16.51
CA SER A 360 -32.29 4.92 -16.36
C SER A 360 -31.71 5.07 -14.95
N PRO A 361 -30.63 4.39 -14.64
CA PRO A 361 -29.99 4.50 -13.33
C PRO A 361 -29.33 5.88 -13.18
N GLU A 362 -29.10 6.31 -11.96
CA GLU A 362 -28.33 7.53 -11.67
C GLU A 362 -26.83 7.33 -11.90
N CYS A 363 -26.33 6.13 -11.64
CA CYS A 363 -24.98 5.74 -12.00
C CYS A 363 -24.86 4.22 -12.18
N VAL A 364 -23.79 3.81 -12.88
CA VAL A 364 -23.43 2.41 -13.11
C VAL A 364 -22.04 2.18 -12.54
N ILE A 365 -21.88 1.15 -11.73
CA ILE A 365 -20.59 0.68 -11.22
C ILE A 365 -20.28 -0.64 -11.89
N VAL A 366 -19.16 -0.74 -12.58
CA VAL A 366 -18.70 -1.96 -13.25
C VAL A 366 -17.47 -2.50 -12.52
N LEU A 367 -17.60 -3.70 -12.00
CA LEU A 367 -16.54 -4.45 -11.31
C LEU A 367 -15.99 -5.48 -12.29
N THR A 368 -14.68 -5.44 -12.56
CA THR A 368 -14.00 -6.31 -13.54
C THR A 368 -12.52 -6.46 -13.19
N ASP A 369 -11.86 -7.48 -13.72
CA ASP A 369 -10.40 -7.65 -13.70
C ASP A 369 -9.69 -6.79 -14.78
N GLY A 370 -10.46 -6.11 -15.62
CA GLY A 370 -9.97 -5.18 -16.64
C GLY A 370 -9.51 -5.81 -17.95
N TYR A 371 -9.58 -7.13 -18.12
CA TYR A 371 -9.23 -7.80 -19.38
C TYR A 371 -10.38 -7.76 -20.40
N VAL A 372 -10.79 -6.54 -20.75
CA VAL A 372 -11.95 -6.27 -21.63
C VAL A 372 -11.59 -6.17 -23.13
N GLY A 373 -10.35 -6.44 -23.51
CA GLY A 373 -9.93 -6.42 -24.93
C GLY A 373 -10.10 -5.05 -25.64
N GLY A 374 -10.17 -3.96 -24.88
CA GLY A 374 -10.43 -2.61 -25.40
C GLY A 374 -11.91 -2.28 -25.61
N ASP A 375 -12.83 -3.20 -25.32
CA ASP A 375 -14.28 -2.93 -25.31
C ASP A 375 -14.69 -2.31 -23.96
N TRP A 376 -15.01 -1.04 -23.96
CA TRP A 376 -15.51 -0.31 -22.79
C TRP A 376 -17.00 0.04 -22.92
N GLY A 377 -17.69 -0.57 -23.86
CA GLY A 377 -19.07 -0.25 -24.19
C GLY A 377 -19.24 1.12 -24.85
N SER A 378 -20.44 1.41 -25.29
CA SER A 378 -20.82 2.68 -25.90
C SER A 378 -22.25 3.06 -25.51
N ASN A 379 -22.59 4.35 -25.69
CA ASN A 379 -23.94 4.86 -25.45
C ASN A 379 -24.49 4.56 -24.04
N TRP A 380 -23.64 4.71 -23.03
CA TRP A 380 -24.06 4.57 -21.64
C TRP A 380 -25.15 5.56 -21.29
N THR A 381 -26.20 5.11 -20.63
CA THR A 381 -27.36 5.93 -20.24
C THR A 381 -27.11 6.73 -18.96
N ALA A 382 -26.04 6.41 -18.21
CA ALA A 382 -25.68 7.04 -16.95
C ALA A 382 -24.15 7.12 -16.81
N PRO A 383 -23.63 7.96 -15.90
CA PRO A 383 -22.21 8.00 -15.54
C PRO A 383 -21.74 6.63 -15.05
N VAL A 384 -20.54 6.22 -15.52
CA VAL A 384 -19.95 4.91 -15.21
C VAL A 384 -18.72 5.07 -14.32
N LEU A 385 -18.62 4.21 -13.32
CA LEU A 385 -17.41 4.01 -12.53
C LEU A 385 -16.89 2.59 -12.77
N TRP A 386 -15.69 2.50 -13.28
CA TRP A 386 -14.96 1.24 -13.47
C TRP A 386 -14.13 0.97 -12.22
N VAL A 387 -14.33 -0.18 -11.62
CA VAL A 387 -13.55 -0.68 -10.49
C VAL A 387 -12.78 -1.90 -10.99
N ILE A 388 -11.50 -1.72 -11.27
CA ILE A 388 -10.63 -2.76 -11.81
C ILE A 388 -9.87 -3.39 -10.66
N VAL A 389 -10.00 -4.71 -10.51
CA VAL A 389 -9.33 -5.51 -9.49
C VAL A 389 -8.23 -6.35 -10.13
N GLY A 390 -7.13 -6.54 -9.38
CA GLY A 390 -5.97 -7.25 -9.89
C GLY A 390 -4.92 -6.33 -10.51
N GLY A 391 -3.96 -6.92 -11.22
CA GLY A 391 -2.77 -6.21 -11.72
C GLY A 391 -2.94 -5.42 -13.01
N ASN A 392 -4.14 -5.40 -13.63
CA ASN A 392 -4.36 -4.67 -14.88
C ASN A 392 -4.34 -3.16 -14.64
N LYS A 393 -3.62 -2.42 -15.50
CA LYS A 393 -3.47 -0.95 -15.43
C LYS A 393 -4.27 -0.21 -16.51
N ASP A 394 -5.13 -0.89 -17.24
CA ASP A 394 -5.94 -0.27 -18.27
C ASP A 394 -6.90 0.77 -17.67
N VAL A 395 -7.12 1.84 -18.41
CA VAL A 395 -8.01 2.94 -18.00
C VAL A 395 -9.09 3.06 -19.06
N SER A 396 -10.34 3.03 -18.62
CA SER A 396 -11.47 3.25 -19.53
C SER A 396 -11.46 4.68 -20.09
N PRO A 397 -11.69 4.85 -21.39
CA PRO A 397 -11.90 6.18 -21.98
C PRO A 397 -13.26 6.79 -21.60
N ILE A 398 -14.14 6.01 -20.97
CA ILE A 398 -15.51 6.40 -20.63
C ILE A 398 -15.70 6.31 -19.12
N GLY A 399 -16.12 7.40 -18.49
CA GLY A 399 -16.39 7.45 -17.07
C GLY A 399 -15.12 7.67 -16.22
N LYS A 400 -15.15 7.20 -14.99
CA LYS A 400 -13.99 7.17 -14.07
C LYS A 400 -13.49 5.75 -13.90
N THR A 401 -12.17 5.58 -13.79
CA THR A 401 -11.54 4.29 -13.49
C THR A 401 -10.83 4.35 -12.15
N VAL A 402 -11.01 3.33 -11.35
CA VAL A 402 -10.32 3.12 -10.06
C VAL A 402 -9.72 1.73 -10.06
N HIS A 403 -8.46 1.62 -9.71
CA HIS A 403 -7.76 0.35 -9.57
C HIS A 403 -7.75 -0.06 -8.10
N VAL A 404 -8.23 -1.27 -7.85
CA VAL A 404 -8.16 -1.94 -6.54
C VAL A 404 -6.95 -2.87 -6.58
N LYS A 405 -6.00 -2.66 -5.67
CA LYS A 405 -4.89 -3.59 -5.47
C LYS A 405 -5.15 -4.40 -4.21
N ASP A 406 -4.93 -5.69 -4.32
CA ASP A 406 -4.91 -6.65 -3.21
C ASP A 406 -3.86 -6.29 -2.15
#